data_457031ce044eb2386c306c57cc6a41c8
#
_entry.id   457031ce044eb2386c306c57cc6a41c8
#
_cell.length_a   1.000
_cell.length_b   1.000
_cell.length_c   1.000
_cell.angle_alpha   90.00
_cell.angle_beta   90.00
_cell.angle_gamma   90.00
#
_symmetry.space_group_name_H-M   'P 1'
#
loop_
_entity.id
_entity.type
_entity.pdbx_description
1 polymer ?
#
loop_
_entity_poly.entity_id
_entity_poly.type
_entity_poly.pdbx_seq_one_letter_code
_entity_poly.pdbx_strand_id
1 'polypeptide(L)'
;MERYEPGDVVRYSRGSKAVGVEAGDYARVEHTDAKMNHVTVRTDDERAVSYDPRRLQGVTLYRESERALATGDRVQSTAPDRGRAVANRELGTIERIDSNGRMEIRWDSGRAASYEAQERRHLDYGYAVTSHSSQGQTAGRVLVHVETERAGEKLVNQRLAYVAVSRGQYDARIYTDDKATLARTLDRDVSHRSALERTRPQASRQSESREVSRSESIGHTMAVGSR
;
A
#
# COMPACT_ATOMS: atom_id res chain seq x y z
N MET A 1 -12.17 10.72 -7.27
CA MET A 1 -13.48 10.52 -6.65
C MET A 1 -13.81 9.06 -6.79
N GLU A 2 -13.83 8.30 -5.70
CA GLU A 2 -14.29 6.92 -5.75
C GLU A 2 -15.73 6.90 -6.28
N ARG A 3 -16.00 6.03 -7.22
CA ARG A 3 -17.31 5.90 -7.86
C ARG A 3 -18.08 4.86 -7.07
N TYR A 4 -19.04 5.29 -6.28
CA TYR A 4 -19.99 4.40 -5.61
C TYR A 4 -20.92 3.77 -6.64
N GLU A 5 -21.08 2.46 -6.56
CA GLU A 5 -22.02 1.71 -7.39
C GLU A 5 -23.03 0.97 -6.48
N PRO A 6 -24.30 0.83 -6.89
CA PRO A 6 -25.24 -0.01 -6.14
C PRO A 6 -24.68 -1.43 -5.94
N GLY A 7 -24.77 -1.93 -4.70
CA GLY A 7 -24.19 -3.21 -4.30
C GLY A 7 -22.82 -3.09 -3.64
N ASP A 8 -22.10 -1.99 -3.80
CA ASP A 8 -20.86 -1.73 -3.06
C ASP A 8 -21.12 -1.72 -1.55
N VAL A 9 -20.11 -2.07 -0.77
CA VAL A 9 -20.16 -2.02 0.68
C VAL A 9 -19.26 -0.90 1.17
N VAL A 10 -19.77 -0.07 2.06
CA VAL A 10 -19.00 0.98 2.73
C VAL A 10 -18.74 0.58 4.19
N ARG A 11 -17.56 0.92 4.67
CA ARG A 11 -17.18 0.79 6.08
C ARG A 11 -16.86 2.15 6.65
N TYR A 12 -17.40 2.44 7.82
CA TYR A 12 -17.14 3.68 8.53
C TYR A 12 -15.99 3.48 9.53
N SER A 13 -14.85 4.12 9.31
CA SER A 13 -13.73 4.12 10.26
C SER A 13 -13.90 5.14 11.38
N ARG A 14 -14.87 6.06 11.22
CA ARG A 14 -15.30 7.07 12.20
C ARG A 14 -16.79 7.10 12.27
N GLY A 15 -17.33 7.22 13.48
CA GLY A 15 -18.75 7.45 13.68
C GLY A 15 -19.21 8.84 13.22
N SER A 16 -20.46 8.95 12.81
CA SER A 16 -21.12 10.20 12.47
C SER A 16 -22.52 10.25 13.07
N LYS A 17 -22.71 11.13 14.05
CA LYS A 17 -24.05 11.34 14.64
C LYS A 17 -25.07 11.86 13.64
N ALA A 18 -24.64 12.66 12.66
CA ALA A 18 -25.51 13.20 11.61
C ALA A 18 -26.07 12.14 10.67
N VAL A 19 -25.30 11.07 10.48
CA VAL A 19 -25.67 9.92 9.62
C VAL A 19 -26.18 8.75 10.46
N GLY A 20 -25.97 8.76 11.77
CA GLY A 20 -26.38 7.72 12.69
C GLY A 20 -25.59 6.44 12.55
N VAL A 21 -24.27 6.55 12.25
CA VAL A 21 -23.35 5.41 12.11
C VAL A 21 -22.23 5.49 13.12
N GLU A 22 -21.74 4.34 13.54
CA GLU A 22 -20.60 4.21 14.46
C GLU A 22 -19.33 3.79 13.74
N ALA A 23 -18.18 3.94 14.45
CA ALA A 23 -16.91 3.48 13.92
C ALA A 23 -16.87 1.94 13.89
N GLY A 24 -16.70 1.38 12.71
CA GLY A 24 -16.72 -0.05 12.48
C GLY A 24 -17.95 -0.54 11.74
N ASP A 25 -19.00 0.27 11.66
CA ASP A 25 -20.25 -0.08 10.96
C ASP A 25 -20.01 -0.30 9.46
N TYR A 26 -20.89 -1.14 8.90
CA TYR A 26 -20.97 -1.39 7.48
C TYR A 26 -22.33 -0.98 6.96
N ALA A 27 -22.38 -0.62 5.68
CA ALA A 27 -23.63 -0.37 4.98
C ALA A 27 -23.46 -0.72 3.49
N ARG A 28 -24.54 -1.15 2.87
CA ARG A 28 -24.58 -1.46 1.44
C ARG A 28 -25.12 -0.27 0.66
N VAL A 29 -24.46 0.10 -0.43
CA VAL A 29 -24.93 1.14 -1.33
C VAL A 29 -26.17 0.63 -2.07
N GLU A 30 -27.28 1.33 -1.92
CA GLU A 30 -28.52 1.03 -2.63
C GLU A 30 -28.72 1.93 -3.85
N HIS A 31 -28.42 3.20 -3.69
CA HIS A 31 -28.66 4.19 -4.74
C HIS A 31 -27.60 5.28 -4.73
N THR A 32 -27.26 5.79 -5.91
CA THR A 32 -26.35 6.93 -6.08
C THR A 32 -27.02 8.01 -6.94
N ASP A 33 -27.05 9.24 -6.43
CA ASP A 33 -27.50 10.41 -7.18
C ASP A 33 -26.28 11.29 -7.52
N ALA A 34 -25.82 11.17 -8.76
CA ALA A 34 -24.66 11.94 -9.23
C ALA A 34 -24.93 13.45 -9.35
N LYS A 35 -26.19 13.86 -9.57
CA LYS A 35 -26.58 15.29 -9.70
C LYS A 35 -26.54 15.99 -8.35
N MET A 36 -27.12 15.33 -7.34
CA MET A 36 -27.14 15.85 -5.96
C MET A 36 -25.86 15.49 -5.18
N ASN A 37 -24.99 14.65 -5.75
CA ASN A 37 -23.83 14.05 -5.08
C ASN A 37 -24.21 13.35 -3.76
N HIS A 38 -25.28 12.56 -3.79
CA HIS A 38 -25.78 11.80 -2.65
C HIS A 38 -25.64 10.30 -2.89
N VAL A 39 -25.32 9.61 -1.81
CA VAL A 39 -25.31 8.15 -1.74
C VAL A 39 -26.34 7.73 -0.71
N THR A 40 -27.21 6.82 -1.07
CA THR A 40 -28.14 6.14 -0.14
C THR A 40 -27.60 4.76 0.15
N VAL A 41 -27.43 4.46 1.42
CA VAL A 41 -26.91 3.18 1.91
C VAL A 41 -27.90 2.54 2.87
N ARG A 42 -27.90 1.21 2.93
CA ARG A 42 -28.59 0.42 3.94
C ARG A 42 -27.58 -0.11 4.94
N THR A 43 -27.79 0.21 6.19
CA THR A 43 -26.97 -0.25 7.32
C THR A 43 -27.30 -1.70 7.69
N ASP A 44 -26.44 -2.37 8.46
CA ASP A 44 -26.68 -3.75 8.92
C ASP A 44 -27.94 -3.88 9.80
N ASP A 45 -28.42 -2.78 10.42
CA ASP A 45 -29.69 -2.69 11.15
C ASP A 45 -30.88 -2.24 10.26
N GLU A 46 -30.77 -2.45 8.95
CA GLU A 46 -31.83 -2.22 7.94
C GLU A 46 -32.27 -0.76 7.79
N ARG A 47 -31.54 0.21 8.31
CA ARG A 47 -31.87 1.63 8.11
C ARG A 47 -31.33 2.13 6.78
N ALA A 48 -32.16 2.85 6.04
CA ALA A 48 -31.72 3.58 4.85
C ALA A 48 -31.20 4.97 5.28
N VAL A 49 -29.98 5.30 4.92
CA VAL A 49 -29.34 6.58 5.24
C VAL A 49 -28.78 7.20 3.98
N SER A 50 -29.09 8.50 3.76
CA SER A 50 -28.60 9.24 2.60
C SER A 50 -27.69 10.38 3.03
N TYR A 51 -26.54 10.53 2.38
CA TYR A 51 -25.58 11.58 2.69
C TYR A 51 -24.72 12.00 1.48
N ASP A 52 -24.10 13.17 1.57
CA ASP A 52 -23.08 13.63 0.62
C ASP A 52 -21.70 13.01 1.02
N PRO A 53 -21.10 12.13 0.19
CA PRO A 53 -19.83 11.48 0.52
C PRO A 53 -18.67 12.45 0.77
N ARG A 54 -18.73 13.66 0.21
CA ARG A 54 -17.69 14.68 0.44
C ARG A 54 -17.72 15.27 1.85
N ARG A 55 -18.85 15.17 2.53
CA ARG A 55 -19.04 15.70 3.90
C ARG A 55 -18.76 14.67 4.98
N LEU A 56 -18.59 13.40 4.61
CA LEU A 56 -18.35 12.30 5.52
C LEU A 56 -16.92 11.80 5.39
N GLN A 57 -16.14 11.94 6.46
CA GLN A 57 -14.76 11.44 6.50
C GLN A 57 -14.69 10.04 7.10
N GLY A 58 -13.71 9.26 6.67
CA GLY A 58 -13.47 7.92 7.21
C GLY A 58 -14.40 6.86 6.63
N VAL A 59 -14.89 7.06 5.43
CA VAL A 59 -15.63 6.04 4.67
C VAL A 59 -14.66 5.34 3.74
N THR A 60 -14.65 4.02 3.76
CA THR A 60 -13.86 3.18 2.84
C THR A 60 -14.82 2.33 2.04
N LEU A 61 -14.65 2.35 0.72
CA LEU A 61 -15.45 1.58 -0.22
C LEU A 61 -14.84 0.19 -0.39
N TYR A 62 -15.68 -0.83 -0.37
CA TYR A 62 -15.32 -2.22 -0.63
C TYR A 62 -16.24 -2.80 -1.71
N ARG A 63 -15.67 -3.63 -2.57
CA ARG A 63 -16.44 -4.50 -3.46
C ARG A 63 -16.43 -5.90 -2.87
N GLU A 64 -17.62 -6.46 -2.70
CA GLU A 64 -17.75 -7.85 -2.31
C GLU A 64 -17.35 -8.74 -3.49
N SER A 65 -16.62 -9.79 -3.20
CA SER A 65 -16.31 -10.83 -4.15
C SER A 65 -16.42 -12.19 -3.47
N GLU A 66 -17.11 -13.11 -4.12
CA GLU A 66 -17.15 -14.49 -3.64
C GLU A 66 -15.78 -15.15 -3.77
N ARG A 67 -15.42 -15.91 -2.75
CA ARG A 67 -14.19 -16.67 -2.72
C ARG A 67 -14.46 -18.10 -2.27
N ALA A 68 -14.03 -19.05 -3.09
CA ALA A 68 -14.05 -20.46 -2.69
C ALA A 68 -12.84 -20.74 -1.80
N LEU A 69 -13.09 -21.06 -0.55
CA LEU A 69 -12.07 -21.40 0.43
C LEU A 69 -12.16 -22.87 0.79
N ALA A 70 -11.01 -23.51 0.99
CA ALA A 70 -10.89 -24.91 1.38
C ALA A 70 -9.93 -25.08 2.57
N THR A 71 -10.04 -26.20 3.25
CA THR A 71 -9.06 -26.61 4.26
C THR A 71 -7.66 -26.71 3.62
N GLY A 72 -6.67 -26.12 4.26
CA GLY A 72 -5.29 -26.01 3.78
C GLY A 72 -5.01 -24.70 3.03
N ASP A 73 -6.02 -23.90 2.68
CA ASP A 73 -5.78 -22.64 2.01
C ASP A 73 -5.04 -21.63 2.88
N ARG A 74 -4.09 -20.94 2.24
CA ARG A 74 -3.43 -19.79 2.83
C ARG A 74 -4.32 -18.56 2.65
N VAL A 75 -4.53 -17.84 3.73
CA VAL A 75 -5.40 -16.66 3.78
C VAL A 75 -4.68 -15.48 4.40
N GLN A 76 -5.14 -14.29 4.05
CA GLN A 76 -4.69 -13.03 4.61
C GLN A 76 -5.86 -12.22 5.17
N SER A 77 -5.71 -11.70 6.39
CA SER A 77 -6.66 -10.74 6.95
C SER A 77 -6.52 -9.38 6.25
N THR A 78 -7.59 -8.86 5.68
CA THR A 78 -7.61 -7.54 5.01
C THR A 78 -8.06 -6.39 5.92
N ALA A 79 -8.49 -6.70 7.15
CA ALA A 79 -8.76 -5.74 8.21
C ALA A 79 -8.46 -6.34 9.59
N PRO A 80 -8.11 -5.52 10.60
CA PRO A 80 -7.85 -6.03 11.94
C PRO A 80 -9.14 -6.56 12.58
N ASP A 81 -9.02 -7.66 13.32
CA ASP A 81 -10.05 -8.18 14.21
C ASP A 81 -9.57 -8.06 15.65
N ARG A 82 -10.03 -7.01 16.33
CA ARG A 82 -9.61 -6.71 17.70
C ARG A 82 -10.14 -7.73 18.70
N GLY A 83 -11.34 -8.27 18.45
CA GLY A 83 -11.96 -9.26 19.33
C GLY A 83 -11.17 -10.57 19.41
N ARG A 84 -10.56 -10.95 18.28
CA ARG A 84 -9.75 -12.17 18.15
C ARG A 84 -8.24 -11.87 18.09
N ALA A 85 -7.85 -10.61 18.31
CA ALA A 85 -6.46 -10.13 18.29
C ALA A 85 -5.71 -10.46 16.99
N VAL A 86 -6.40 -10.39 15.86
CA VAL A 86 -5.83 -10.60 14.51
C VAL A 86 -5.45 -9.26 13.91
N ALA A 87 -4.21 -9.16 13.44
CA ALA A 87 -3.71 -7.94 12.83
C ALA A 87 -4.19 -7.79 11.37
N ASN A 88 -4.21 -6.55 10.88
CA ASN A 88 -4.38 -6.31 9.46
C ASN A 88 -3.18 -6.91 8.69
N ARG A 89 -3.45 -7.58 7.58
CA ARG A 89 -2.47 -8.27 6.73
C ARG A 89 -1.78 -9.48 7.37
N GLU A 90 -2.28 -9.95 8.50
CA GLU A 90 -1.80 -11.19 9.10
C GLU A 90 -2.15 -12.37 8.20
N LEU A 91 -1.19 -13.27 8.02
CA LEU A 91 -1.35 -14.50 7.26
C LEU A 91 -1.77 -15.64 8.17
N GLY A 92 -2.50 -16.59 7.62
CA GLY A 92 -2.93 -17.79 8.31
C GLY A 92 -3.21 -18.94 7.36
N THR A 93 -3.55 -20.09 7.93
CA THR A 93 -3.97 -21.29 7.19
C THR A 93 -5.32 -21.73 7.71
N ILE A 94 -6.24 -22.07 6.84
CA ILE A 94 -7.50 -22.69 7.19
C ILE A 94 -7.22 -24.13 7.60
N GLU A 95 -7.38 -24.44 8.88
CA GLU A 95 -7.15 -25.81 9.39
C GLU A 95 -8.37 -26.70 9.17
N ARG A 96 -9.55 -26.11 9.26
CA ARG A 96 -10.81 -26.87 9.11
C ARG A 96 -11.94 -25.96 8.64
N ILE A 97 -12.82 -26.51 7.82
CA ILE A 97 -14.15 -25.98 7.51
C ILE A 97 -15.14 -27.09 7.83
N ASP A 98 -16.12 -26.83 8.68
CA ASP A 98 -17.17 -27.79 8.99
C ASP A 98 -18.35 -27.71 8.01
N SER A 99 -19.30 -28.64 8.15
CA SER A 99 -20.49 -28.71 7.29
C SER A 99 -21.42 -27.51 7.41
N ASN A 100 -21.30 -26.70 8.46
CA ASN A 100 -22.11 -25.51 8.68
C ASN A 100 -21.40 -24.25 8.14
N GLY A 101 -20.22 -24.41 7.52
CA GLY A 101 -19.43 -23.30 6.98
C GLY A 101 -18.57 -22.57 8.02
N ARG A 102 -18.47 -23.07 9.25
CA ARG A 102 -17.59 -22.51 10.27
C ARG A 102 -16.16 -22.86 9.94
N MET A 103 -15.30 -21.82 9.87
CA MET A 103 -13.87 -21.94 9.57
C MET A 103 -13.03 -21.84 10.84
N GLU A 104 -12.01 -22.65 10.93
CA GLU A 104 -10.95 -22.58 11.93
C GLU A 104 -9.65 -22.16 11.24
N ILE A 105 -9.12 -20.99 11.62
CA ILE A 105 -7.90 -20.43 11.00
C ILE A 105 -6.81 -20.38 12.04
N ARG A 106 -5.66 -20.95 11.72
CA ARG A 106 -4.41 -20.77 12.46
C ARG A 106 -3.62 -19.64 11.83
N TRP A 107 -3.47 -18.56 12.56
CA TRP A 107 -2.69 -17.41 12.16
C TRP A 107 -1.20 -17.68 12.38
N ASP A 108 -0.34 -17.06 11.58
CA ASP A 108 1.12 -17.22 11.66
C ASP A 108 1.70 -16.72 12.99
N SER A 109 0.98 -15.87 13.71
CA SER A 109 1.28 -15.51 15.11
C SER A 109 1.11 -16.67 16.12
N GLY A 110 0.67 -17.85 15.66
CA GLY A 110 0.41 -19.03 16.49
C GLY A 110 -1.00 -19.09 17.09
N ARG A 111 -1.82 -18.06 16.92
CA ARG A 111 -3.20 -18.04 17.41
C ARG A 111 -4.12 -18.82 16.48
N ALA A 112 -5.11 -19.50 17.05
CA ALA A 112 -6.23 -20.06 16.31
C ALA A 112 -7.49 -19.26 16.61
N ALA A 113 -8.32 -19.06 15.59
CA ALA A 113 -9.60 -18.39 15.73
C ALA A 113 -10.64 -19.04 14.83
N SER A 114 -11.87 -19.15 15.35
CA SER A 114 -13.02 -19.68 14.62
C SER A 114 -13.91 -18.55 14.12
N TYR A 115 -14.42 -18.72 12.91
CA TYR A 115 -15.28 -17.75 12.23
C TYR A 115 -16.45 -18.47 11.56
N GLU A 116 -17.65 -17.92 11.70
CA GLU A 116 -18.72 -18.25 10.79
C GLU A 116 -18.40 -17.64 9.40
N ALA A 117 -18.72 -18.34 8.32
CA ALA A 117 -18.38 -17.91 6.96
C ALA A 117 -18.84 -16.48 6.66
N GLN A 118 -20.01 -16.09 7.18
CA GLN A 118 -20.60 -14.77 7.00
C GLN A 118 -20.03 -13.68 7.93
N GLU A 119 -19.42 -14.05 9.06
CA GLU A 119 -18.82 -13.09 9.99
C GLU A 119 -17.51 -12.51 9.47
N ARG A 120 -16.70 -13.28 8.73
CA ARG A 120 -15.37 -12.88 8.30
C ARG A 120 -15.38 -12.28 6.90
N ARG A 121 -15.87 -11.05 6.79
CA ARG A 121 -15.91 -10.27 5.53
C ARG A 121 -14.52 -9.83 5.04
N HIS A 122 -13.50 -9.86 5.90
CA HIS A 122 -12.16 -9.36 5.62
C HIS A 122 -11.13 -10.48 5.53
N LEU A 123 -11.31 -11.36 4.57
CA LEU A 123 -10.41 -12.46 4.28
C LEU A 123 -10.11 -12.48 2.77
N ASP A 124 -8.86 -12.64 2.42
CA ASP A 124 -8.40 -12.83 1.06
C ASP A 124 -7.42 -14.00 0.96
N TYR A 125 -7.13 -14.47 -0.24
CA TYR A 125 -6.08 -15.47 -0.43
C TYR A 125 -4.73 -14.92 0.03
N GLY A 126 -3.98 -15.76 0.74
CA GLY A 126 -2.67 -15.45 1.31
C GLY A 126 -1.49 -16.07 0.54
N TYR A 127 -1.73 -16.57 -0.69
CA TYR A 127 -0.69 -17.19 -1.52
C TYR A 127 0.28 -16.17 -2.11
N ALA A 128 -0.17 -14.95 -2.33
CA ALA A 128 0.65 -13.83 -2.77
C ALA A 128 0.30 -12.59 -1.95
N VAL A 129 1.33 -11.82 -1.61
CA VAL A 129 1.19 -10.58 -0.84
C VAL A 129 1.92 -9.45 -1.54
N THR A 130 1.48 -8.21 -1.31
CA THR A 130 2.21 -7.05 -1.83
C THR A 130 3.53 -6.88 -1.06
N SER A 131 4.54 -6.23 -1.67
CA SER A 131 5.80 -5.95 -0.99
C SER A 131 5.63 -5.14 0.30
N HIS A 132 4.60 -4.29 0.38
CA HIS A 132 4.24 -3.57 1.61
C HIS A 132 3.67 -4.51 2.68
N SER A 133 2.89 -5.51 2.30
CA SER A 133 2.34 -6.50 3.25
C SER A 133 3.40 -7.44 3.79
N SER A 134 4.45 -7.72 3.01
CA SER A 134 5.55 -8.59 3.42
C SER A 134 6.58 -7.88 4.31
N GLN A 135 6.42 -6.60 4.59
CA GLN A 135 7.37 -5.86 5.42
C GLN A 135 7.44 -6.44 6.84
N GLY A 136 8.65 -6.77 7.30
CA GLY A 136 8.88 -7.45 8.58
C GLY A 136 8.82 -8.98 8.54
N GLN A 137 8.41 -9.58 7.42
CA GLN A 137 8.42 -11.04 7.23
C GLN A 137 9.75 -11.50 6.62
N THR A 138 10.15 -12.72 6.89
CA THR A 138 11.31 -13.38 6.29
C THR A 138 10.89 -14.76 5.83
N ALA A 139 11.32 -15.16 4.63
CA ALA A 139 11.06 -16.46 4.06
C ALA A 139 12.36 -17.10 3.57
N GLY A 140 12.44 -18.41 3.52
CA GLY A 140 13.63 -19.10 2.99
C GLY A 140 13.88 -18.74 1.53
N ARG A 141 12.81 -18.66 0.74
CA ARG A 141 12.83 -18.25 -0.68
C ARG A 141 11.72 -17.24 -0.97
N VAL A 142 12.02 -16.24 -1.77
CA VAL A 142 11.06 -15.23 -2.22
C VAL A 142 10.94 -15.25 -3.73
N LEU A 143 9.72 -15.29 -4.22
CA LEU A 143 9.39 -15.10 -5.63
C LEU A 143 8.72 -13.74 -5.77
N VAL A 144 9.30 -12.86 -6.56
CA VAL A 144 8.79 -11.49 -6.79
C VAL A 144 8.29 -11.40 -8.21
N HIS A 145 7.02 -11.04 -8.39
CA HIS A 145 6.46 -10.76 -9.70
C HIS A 145 6.30 -9.24 -9.87
N VAL A 146 6.87 -8.70 -10.95
CA VAL A 146 6.85 -7.27 -11.27
C VAL A 146 6.35 -7.10 -12.69
N GLU A 147 5.15 -6.55 -12.83
CA GLU A 147 4.60 -6.11 -14.12
C GLU A 147 5.07 -4.69 -14.41
N THR A 148 5.95 -4.52 -15.39
CA THR A 148 6.54 -3.22 -15.72
C THR A 148 5.56 -2.32 -16.48
N GLU A 149 4.63 -2.89 -17.25
CA GLU A 149 3.63 -2.14 -18.00
C GLU A 149 2.53 -1.54 -17.11
N ARG A 150 2.07 -2.29 -16.10
CA ARG A 150 0.94 -1.90 -15.24
C ARG A 150 1.36 -1.21 -13.95
N ALA A 151 2.49 -1.60 -13.39
CA ALA A 151 3.03 -0.95 -12.23
C ALA A 151 3.62 0.40 -12.64
N GLY A 152 2.83 1.45 -12.62
CA GLY A 152 3.29 2.78 -12.99
C GLY A 152 4.67 3.12 -12.42
N GLU A 153 5.42 3.97 -13.09
CA GLU A 153 6.82 4.33 -12.84
C GLU A 153 7.16 4.67 -11.37
N LYS A 154 6.15 5.02 -10.57
CA LYS A 154 6.32 5.38 -9.15
C LYS A 154 6.41 4.18 -8.22
N LEU A 155 5.86 3.02 -8.62
CA LEU A 155 5.80 1.84 -7.76
C LEU A 155 7.02 0.93 -7.92
N VAL A 156 7.55 0.80 -9.13
CA VAL A 156 8.73 -0.02 -9.41
C VAL A 156 9.97 0.88 -9.31
N ASN A 157 10.76 0.67 -8.26
CA ASN A 157 11.94 1.48 -7.95
C ASN A 157 12.93 0.67 -7.12
N GLN A 158 14.10 1.22 -6.88
CA GLN A 158 15.17 0.59 -6.10
C GLN A 158 14.72 0.15 -4.69
N ARG A 159 13.88 0.95 -4.05
CA ARG A 159 13.36 0.62 -2.71
C ARG A 159 12.45 -0.61 -2.73
N LEU A 160 11.59 -0.74 -3.75
CA LEU A 160 10.76 -1.93 -3.93
C LEU A 160 11.63 -3.18 -4.10
N ALA A 161 12.63 -3.11 -4.98
CA ALA A 161 13.54 -4.23 -5.21
C ALA A 161 14.26 -4.64 -3.92
N TYR A 162 14.81 -3.67 -3.19
CA TYR A 162 15.49 -3.93 -1.93
C TYR A 162 14.56 -4.59 -0.90
N VAL A 163 13.36 -4.03 -0.69
CA VAL A 163 12.39 -4.58 0.27
C VAL A 163 11.99 -6.00 -0.13
N ALA A 164 11.71 -6.24 -1.40
CA ALA A 164 11.27 -7.55 -1.88
C ALA A 164 12.38 -8.61 -1.76
N VAL A 165 13.58 -8.31 -2.23
CA VAL A 165 14.72 -9.25 -2.24
C VAL A 165 15.23 -9.51 -0.81
N SER A 166 15.26 -8.48 0.05
CA SER A 166 15.72 -8.61 1.44
C SER A 166 14.82 -9.49 2.32
N ARG A 167 13.68 -9.93 1.82
CA ARG A 167 12.81 -10.90 2.51
C ARG A 167 13.27 -12.34 2.35
N GLY A 168 14.07 -12.65 1.31
CA GLY A 168 14.61 -13.98 1.07
C GLY A 168 15.86 -14.23 1.91
N GLN A 169 15.85 -15.30 2.72
CA GLN A 169 17.01 -15.70 3.51
C GLN A 169 18.06 -16.42 2.66
N TYR A 170 17.63 -17.26 1.72
CA TYR A 170 18.54 -18.10 0.92
C TYR A 170 18.46 -17.83 -0.58
N ASP A 171 17.26 -17.44 -1.07
CA ASP A 171 17.03 -17.25 -2.51
C ASP A 171 15.96 -16.19 -2.75
N ALA A 172 16.16 -15.38 -3.79
CA ALA A 172 15.17 -14.43 -4.27
C ALA A 172 15.16 -14.42 -5.80
N ARG A 173 13.99 -14.66 -6.40
CA ARG A 173 13.80 -14.68 -7.85
C ARG A 173 12.80 -13.64 -8.26
N ILE A 174 13.17 -12.85 -9.26
CA ILE A 174 12.30 -11.81 -9.83
C ILE A 174 11.82 -12.29 -11.19
N TYR A 175 10.52 -12.27 -11.38
CA TYR A 175 9.82 -12.55 -12.62
C TYR A 175 9.23 -11.24 -13.13
N THR A 176 9.35 -10.99 -14.42
CA THR A 176 8.88 -9.76 -15.05
C THR A 176 8.45 -10.01 -16.49
N ASP A 177 7.55 -9.18 -16.98
CA ASP A 177 7.11 -9.09 -18.37
C ASP A 177 8.21 -8.53 -19.29
N ASP A 178 9.00 -7.52 -18.82
CA ASP A 178 10.11 -6.94 -19.59
C ASP A 178 11.36 -6.74 -18.72
N LYS A 179 12.38 -7.55 -18.98
CA LYS A 179 13.65 -7.54 -18.24
C LYS A 179 14.45 -6.24 -18.46
N ALA A 180 14.41 -5.69 -19.67
CA ALA A 180 15.18 -4.49 -20.00
C ALA A 180 14.56 -3.24 -19.35
N THR A 181 13.25 -3.14 -19.36
CA THR A 181 12.51 -2.07 -18.69
C THR A 181 12.62 -2.21 -17.18
N LEU A 182 12.55 -3.42 -16.62
CA LEU A 182 12.71 -3.66 -15.19
C LEU A 182 14.06 -3.13 -14.71
N ALA A 183 15.17 -3.46 -15.38
CA ALA A 183 16.51 -3.03 -14.96
C ALA A 183 16.61 -1.51 -14.86
N ARG A 184 16.12 -0.79 -15.89
CA ARG A 184 16.08 0.68 -15.90
C ARG A 184 15.19 1.28 -14.81
N THR A 185 14.09 0.63 -14.50
CA THR A 185 13.10 1.12 -13.54
C THR A 185 13.58 0.90 -12.11
N LEU A 186 14.24 -0.21 -11.85
CA LEU A 186 14.83 -0.51 -10.53
C LEU A 186 16.04 0.36 -10.18
N ASP A 187 16.74 0.93 -11.19
CA ASP A 187 17.85 1.85 -10.97
C ASP A 187 17.40 3.26 -10.55
N ARG A 188 16.12 3.55 -10.61
CA ARG A 188 15.56 4.85 -10.20
C ARG A 188 15.59 5.00 -8.69
N ASP A 189 16.36 6.00 -8.24
CA ASP A 189 16.33 6.45 -6.84
C ASP A 189 15.12 7.40 -6.64
N VAL A 190 14.15 6.96 -5.86
CA VAL A 190 13.00 7.77 -5.41
C VAL A 190 13.16 8.20 -3.96
N SER A 191 14.37 8.34 -3.47
CA SER A 191 14.60 8.89 -2.14
C SER A 191 14.03 10.30 -2.06
N HIS A 192 13.06 10.49 -1.16
CA HIS A 192 12.62 11.84 -0.81
C HIS A 192 13.80 12.54 -0.16
N ARG A 193 14.29 13.62 -0.76
CA ARG A 193 15.26 14.51 -0.11
C ARG A 193 14.70 14.88 1.25
N SER A 194 15.45 14.63 2.29
CA SER A 194 15.10 15.03 3.65
C SER A 194 14.78 16.52 3.67
N ALA A 195 13.79 16.92 4.46
CA ALA A 195 13.47 18.35 4.66
C ALA A 195 14.70 19.17 5.12
N LEU A 196 15.69 18.51 5.75
CA LEU A 196 16.95 19.09 6.16
C LEU A 196 17.89 19.40 4.97
N GLU A 197 17.80 18.69 3.84
CA GLU A 197 18.60 18.99 2.65
C GLU A 197 18.07 20.21 1.86
N ARG A 198 16.82 20.60 2.09
CA ARG A 198 16.24 21.82 1.48
C ARG A 198 16.78 23.13 2.04
N THR A 199 17.50 23.10 3.15
CA THR A 199 17.94 24.29 3.86
C THR A 199 19.40 24.67 3.55
N ARG A 200 20.10 24.01 2.63
CA ARG A 200 21.38 24.52 2.12
C ARG A 200 21.14 25.43 0.93
N PRO A 201 21.33 26.78 1.07
CA PRO A 201 21.33 27.67 -0.08
C PRO A 201 22.47 27.25 -1.00
N GLN A 202 22.22 27.20 -2.30
CA GLN A 202 23.23 27.13 -3.34
C GLN A 202 24.04 28.45 -3.35
N ALA A 203 24.94 28.64 -2.40
CA ALA A 203 25.84 29.76 -2.34
C ALA A 203 27.27 29.24 -2.23
N SER A 204 27.80 28.67 -3.31
CA SER A 204 29.26 28.51 -3.45
C SER A 204 29.72 28.02 -4.83
N ARG A 205 28.99 28.25 -5.91
CA ARG A 205 29.51 28.00 -7.26
C ARG A 205 29.89 29.25 -8.05
N GLN A 206 29.78 30.46 -7.45
CA GLN A 206 30.21 31.70 -8.09
C GLN A 206 31.47 32.31 -7.51
N SER A 207 32.06 31.75 -6.44
CA SER A 207 33.33 32.25 -5.88
C SER A 207 34.58 31.58 -6.44
N GLU A 208 34.49 30.35 -6.92
CA GLU A 208 35.67 29.68 -7.51
C GLU A 208 36.05 30.17 -8.92
N SER A 209 35.07 30.65 -9.70
CA SER A 209 35.36 31.20 -11.03
C SER A 209 35.96 32.62 -11.00
N ARG A 210 36.00 33.31 -9.84
CA ARG A 210 36.60 34.63 -9.70
C ARG A 210 38.05 34.58 -9.15
N GLU A 211 38.44 33.54 -8.48
CA GLU A 211 39.85 33.39 -8.02
C GLU A 211 40.77 32.87 -9.11
N VAL A 212 40.29 32.02 -10.00
CA VAL A 212 41.08 31.54 -11.16
C VAL A 212 41.36 32.67 -12.16
N SER A 213 40.46 33.63 -12.33
CA SER A 213 40.67 34.81 -13.23
C SER A 213 41.62 35.84 -12.63
N ARG A 214 41.89 35.82 -11.34
CA ARG A 214 42.78 36.78 -10.67
C ARG A 214 44.24 36.27 -10.56
N SER A 215 44.48 34.96 -10.65
CA SER A 215 45.82 34.37 -10.66
C SER A 215 46.47 34.39 -12.05
N GLU A 216 45.71 34.42 -13.14
CA GLU A 216 46.24 34.53 -14.51
C GLU A 216 46.64 35.96 -14.92
N SER A 217 46.19 37.00 -14.22
CA SER A 217 46.54 38.41 -14.55
C SER A 217 47.80 38.89 -13.84
N ILE A 218 48.44 38.11 -12.95
CA ILE A 218 49.65 38.48 -12.23
C ILE A 218 50.93 37.82 -12.84
N GLY A 219 50.72 36.86 -13.76
CA GLY A 219 51.81 36.11 -14.39
C GLY A 219 52.45 36.71 -15.66
N HIS A 220 51.98 37.90 -16.13
CA HIS A 220 52.41 38.41 -17.45
C HIS A 220 53.17 39.77 -17.41
N THR A 221 53.75 40.14 -16.28
CA THR A 221 54.54 41.35 -16.22
C THR A 221 55.84 41.13 -15.44
N MET A 222 56.74 40.30 -15.93
CA MET A 222 58.16 40.34 -15.62
C MET A 222 58.97 39.48 -16.62
N ALA A 223 59.25 39.98 -17.78
CA ALA A 223 60.41 39.61 -18.58
C ALA A 223 60.69 40.61 -19.73
N VAL A 224 61.07 41.79 -19.42
CA VAL A 224 61.86 42.59 -20.34
C VAL A 224 62.90 43.34 -19.50
N GLY A 225 64.16 43.01 -19.63
CA GLY A 225 65.27 43.80 -19.04
C GLY A 225 66.57 43.06 -18.98
N SER A 226 67.44 43.32 -19.99
CA SER A 226 68.88 43.42 -19.93
C SER A 226 69.76 42.29 -20.43
N ARG A 227 70.26 42.55 -21.60
CA ARG A 227 71.56 42.27 -22.23
C ARG A 227 71.73 40.94 -22.93
#